data_c81d353190505030b86720290ec5e2f1
#
_entry.id   c81d353190505030b86720290ec5e2f1
#
_cell.length_a   1.000
_cell.length_b   1.000
_cell.length_c   1.000
_cell.angle_alpha   90.00
_cell.angle_beta   90.00
_cell.angle_gamma   90.00
#
_symmetry.space_group_name_H-M   'P 1'
#
loop_
_entity.id
_entity.type
_entity.pdbx_description
1 polymer ?
#
loop_
_entity_poly.entity_id
_entity_poly.type
_entity_poly.pdbx_seq_one_letter_code
_entity_poly.pdbx_strand_id
1 'polypeptide(L)'
;MSQALEILNFEQQLAVQADSFPELAVLDKDGKIIDQAGFDAADLSDDKLVELMKRMIKQLVLNERSVKLAKQGRLGFVAPTRGQEASQTATSFAFNDDDYLMPGYRDIPQMIHKGFPIYKAFLWSRGHYEGNLMEG
;
A
#
# COMPACT_ATOMS: atom_id res chain seq x y z
N MET A 1 -13.31 -0.62 47.94
CA MET A 1 -13.82 0.50 47.13
C MET A 1 -13.55 0.18 45.66
N SER A 2 -14.57 -0.30 44.96
CA SER A 2 -14.48 -0.60 43.53
C SER A 2 -14.55 0.73 42.79
N GLN A 3 -13.45 1.15 42.17
CA GLN A 3 -13.51 2.19 41.13
C GLN A 3 -14.26 1.57 39.94
N ALA A 4 -15.52 1.99 39.77
CA ALA A 4 -16.24 1.72 38.54
C ALA A 4 -15.43 2.37 37.42
N LEU A 5 -14.89 1.54 36.53
CA LEU A 5 -14.35 2.01 35.26
C LEU A 5 -15.50 2.68 34.53
N GLU A 6 -15.49 4.02 34.49
CA GLU A 6 -16.39 4.78 33.67
C GLU A 6 -16.13 4.39 32.20
N ILE A 7 -17.01 3.60 31.66
CA ILE A 7 -16.96 3.23 30.25
C ILE A 7 -17.36 4.48 29.49
N LEU A 8 -16.37 5.22 29.01
CA LEU A 8 -16.58 6.32 28.07
C LEU A 8 -17.32 5.76 26.85
N ASN A 9 -18.30 6.51 26.35
CA ASN A 9 -18.97 6.11 25.12
C ASN A 9 -17.97 6.20 23.94
N PHE A 10 -18.27 5.54 22.83
CA PHE A 10 -17.38 5.43 21.68
C PHE A 10 -16.93 6.78 21.13
N GLU A 11 -17.83 7.78 21.12
CA GLU A 11 -17.52 9.14 20.64
C GLU A 11 -16.53 9.86 21.58
N GLN A 12 -16.68 9.69 22.89
CA GLN A 12 -15.73 10.25 23.87
C GLN A 12 -14.36 9.56 23.77
N GLN A 13 -14.32 8.26 23.52
CA GLN A 13 -13.07 7.52 23.30
C GLN A 13 -12.37 7.99 22.02
N LEU A 14 -13.12 8.21 20.93
CA LEU A 14 -12.57 8.75 19.67
C LEU A 14 -12.04 10.17 19.85
N ALA A 15 -12.76 11.04 20.56
CA ALA A 15 -12.30 12.41 20.81
C ALA A 15 -11.00 12.46 21.61
N VAL A 16 -10.87 11.64 22.66
CA VAL A 16 -9.63 11.52 23.44
C VAL A 16 -8.49 10.99 22.57
N GLN A 17 -8.76 10.03 21.68
CA GLN A 17 -7.74 9.52 20.75
C GLN A 17 -7.34 10.57 19.72
N ALA A 18 -8.28 11.31 19.14
CA ALA A 18 -7.99 12.34 18.15
C ALA A 18 -7.04 13.43 18.71
N ASP A 19 -7.23 13.83 19.96
CA ASP A 19 -6.35 14.81 20.64
C ASP A 19 -4.97 14.23 20.98
N SER A 20 -4.84 12.90 21.10
CA SER A 20 -3.58 12.24 21.45
C SER A 20 -2.71 11.85 20.26
N PHE A 21 -3.24 11.88 19.04
CA PHE A 21 -2.54 11.53 17.80
C PHE A 21 -2.44 12.76 16.89
N PRO A 22 -1.38 13.58 17.01
CA PRO A 22 -1.19 14.72 16.13
C PRO A 22 -1.04 14.23 14.67
N GLU A 23 -1.54 15.01 13.73
CA GLU A 23 -1.34 14.75 12.32
C GLU A 23 0.16 14.72 11.99
N LEU A 24 0.64 13.62 11.46
CA LEU A 24 2.01 13.49 10.95
C LEU A 24 2.02 13.84 9.48
N ALA A 25 2.53 15.02 9.13
CA ALA A 25 2.65 15.46 7.75
C ALA A 25 4.06 16.03 7.50
N VAL A 26 4.73 15.51 6.48
CA VAL A 26 6.04 16.00 6.03
C VAL A 26 5.89 17.05 4.92
N LEU A 27 4.86 16.87 4.08
CA LEU A 27 4.52 17.77 2.99
C LEU A 27 3.11 18.34 3.21
N ASP A 28 2.89 19.57 2.78
CA ASP A 28 1.54 20.12 2.69
C ASP A 28 0.80 19.63 1.43
N LYS A 29 -0.45 20.06 1.26
CA LYS A 29 -1.28 19.70 0.10
C LYS A 29 -0.73 20.17 -1.26
N ASP A 30 0.18 21.12 -1.26
CA ASP A 30 0.79 21.71 -2.45
C ASP A 30 2.20 21.11 -2.70
N GLY A 31 2.62 20.13 -1.88
CA GLY A 31 3.91 19.45 -1.98
C GLY A 31 5.08 20.23 -1.38
N LYS A 32 4.81 21.26 -0.58
CA LYS A 32 5.86 22.01 0.10
C LYS A 32 6.24 21.30 1.40
N ILE A 33 7.55 21.21 1.67
CA ILE A 33 8.06 20.62 2.91
C ILE A 33 7.65 21.51 4.10
N ILE A 34 6.94 20.92 5.06
CA ILE A 34 6.52 21.53 6.31
C ILE A 34 7.23 20.93 7.53
N ASP A 35 7.77 19.73 7.40
CA ASP A 35 8.65 19.09 8.39
C ASP A 35 9.96 18.70 7.70
N GLN A 36 10.99 19.57 7.85
CA GLN A 36 12.30 19.34 7.26
C GLN A 36 13.00 18.13 7.89
N ALA A 37 12.86 17.93 9.20
CA ALA A 37 13.49 16.81 9.90
C ALA A 37 12.91 15.46 9.43
N GLY A 38 11.59 15.38 9.26
CA GLY A 38 10.91 14.21 8.72
C GLY A 38 11.31 13.94 7.27
N PHE A 39 11.45 14.99 6.46
CA PHE A 39 11.90 14.87 5.07
C PHE A 39 13.34 14.34 4.99
N ASP A 40 14.24 14.89 5.77
CA ASP A 40 15.65 14.47 5.80
C ASP A 40 15.79 13.03 6.34
N ALA A 41 14.98 12.66 7.34
CA ALA A 41 14.96 11.30 7.89
C ALA A 41 14.49 10.24 6.90
N ALA A 42 13.71 10.61 5.89
CA ALA A 42 13.29 9.69 4.83
C ALA A 42 14.45 9.28 3.90
N ASP A 43 15.56 10.01 3.90
CA ASP A 43 16.78 9.74 3.10
C ASP A 43 16.47 9.42 1.62
N LEU A 44 15.63 10.25 1.00
CA LEU A 44 15.17 10.07 -0.38
C LEU A 44 16.05 10.88 -1.34
N SER A 45 17.00 10.20 -1.99
CA SER A 45 17.73 10.79 -3.12
C SER A 45 16.84 10.92 -4.37
N ASP A 46 17.24 11.75 -5.32
CA ASP A 46 16.53 11.91 -6.59
C ASP A 46 16.34 10.57 -7.33
N ASP A 47 17.34 9.70 -7.30
CA ASP A 47 17.25 8.36 -7.91
C ASP A 47 16.19 7.49 -7.22
N LYS A 48 16.11 7.52 -5.88
CA LYS A 48 15.07 6.85 -5.12
C LYS A 48 13.69 7.39 -5.45
N LEU A 49 13.54 8.70 -5.54
CA LEU A 49 12.26 9.35 -5.92
C LEU A 49 11.83 8.96 -7.34
N VAL A 50 12.75 8.92 -8.29
CA VAL A 50 12.49 8.46 -9.66
C VAL A 50 12.07 6.99 -9.68
N GLU A 51 12.72 6.13 -8.90
CA GLU A 51 12.34 4.71 -8.80
C GLU A 51 10.94 4.54 -8.18
N LEU A 52 10.63 5.26 -7.10
CA LEU A 52 9.29 5.27 -6.50
C LEU A 52 8.22 5.69 -7.53
N MET A 53 8.47 6.76 -8.27
CA MET A 53 7.57 7.22 -9.33
C MET A 53 7.35 6.16 -10.42
N LYS A 54 8.42 5.49 -10.88
CA LYS A 54 8.31 4.39 -11.86
C LYS A 54 7.45 3.25 -11.34
N ARG A 55 7.59 2.88 -10.06
CA ARG A 55 6.77 1.84 -9.42
C ARG A 55 5.31 2.25 -9.36
N MET A 56 5.01 3.49 -8.97
CA MET A 56 3.64 4.03 -8.94
C MET A 56 3.00 4.01 -10.34
N ILE A 57 3.71 4.46 -11.37
CA ILE A 57 3.23 4.43 -12.76
C ILE A 57 2.98 2.99 -13.21
N LYS A 58 3.91 2.07 -12.93
CA LYS A 58 3.76 0.65 -13.26
C LYS A 58 2.51 0.04 -12.58
N GLN A 59 2.28 0.36 -11.31
CA GLN A 59 1.09 -0.07 -10.58
C GLN A 59 -0.19 0.49 -11.20
N LEU A 60 -0.22 1.79 -11.54
CA LEU A 60 -1.37 2.42 -12.18
C LEU A 60 -1.71 1.73 -13.51
N VAL A 61 -0.71 1.52 -14.38
CA VAL A 61 -0.89 0.83 -15.67
C VAL A 61 -1.38 -0.61 -15.48
N LEU A 62 -0.81 -1.33 -14.50
CA LEU A 62 -1.23 -2.69 -14.16
C LEU A 62 -2.69 -2.73 -13.71
N ASN A 63 -3.10 -1.81 -12.83
CA ASN A 63 -4.47 -1.68 -12.36
C ASN A 63 -5.44 -1.42 -13.52
N GLU A 64 -5.15 -0.43 -14.38
CA GLU A 64 -6.01 -0.11 -15.52
C GLU A 64 -6.15 -1.30 -16.48
N ARG A 65 -5.04 -2.02 -16.74
CA ARG A 65 -5.06 -3.20 -17.60
C ARG A 65 -5.87 -4.32 -16.99
N SER A 66 -5.71 -4.58 -15.70
CA SER A 66 -6.45 -5.61 -14.96
C SER A 66 -7.95 -5.35 -14.98
N VAL A 67 -8.37 -4.11 -14.71
CA VAL A 67 -9.78 -3.71 -14.76
C VAL A 67 -10.36 -3.87 -16.17
N LYS A 68 -9.63 -3.49 -17.22
CA LYS A 68 -10.07 -3.70 -18.61
C LYS A 68 -10.25 -5.19 -18.94
N LEU A 69 -9.31 -6.04 -18.51
CA LEU A 69 -9.39 -7.49 -18.72
C LEU A 69 -10.54 -8.14 -17.94
N ALA A 70 -10.81 -7.67 -16.72
CA ALA A 70 -11.95 -8.13 -15.93
C ALA A 70 -13.29 -7.76 -16.60
N LYS A 71 -13.43 -6.53 -17.11
CA LYS A 71 -14.62 -6.10 -17.85
C LYS A 71 -14.86 -6.91 -19.14
N GLN A 72 -13.81 -7.51 -19.70
CA GLN A 72 -13.89 -8.41 -20.85
C GLN A 72 -14.16 -9.87 -20.45
N GLY A 73 -14.36 -10.16 -19.16
CA GLY A 73 -14.54 -11.54 -18.67
C GLY A 73 -13.27 -12.39 -18.72
N ARG A 74 -12.10 -11.79 -18.93
CA ARG A 74 -10.81 -12.50 -19.04
C ARG A 74 -10.11 -12.72 -17.70
N LEU A 75 -10.49 -11.97 -16.66
CA LEU A 75 -10.06 -12.15 -15.27
C LEU A 75 -11.31 -12.35 -14.40
N GLY A 76 -11.24 -13.30 -13.47
CA GLY A 76 -12.36 -13.61 -12.56
C GLY A 76 -12.46 -12.67 -11.39
N PHE A 77 -11.31 -12.26 -10.83
CA PHE A 77 -11.24 -11.36 -9.69
C PHE A 77 -10.19 -10.28 -9.90
N VAL A 78 -10.57 -9.04 -9.70
CA VAL A 78 -9.67 -7.89 -9.67
C VAL A 78 -10.12 -6.93 -8.59
N ALA A 79 -9.25 -6.68 -7.62
CA ALA A 79 -9.43 -5.61 -6.64
C ALA A 79 -8.71 -4.35 -7.16
N PRO A 80 -9.45 -3.27 -7.52
CA PRO A 80 -8.81 -2.04 -7.97
C PRO A 80 -7.92 -1.44 -6.90
N THR A 81 -6.74 -0.99 -7.30
CA THR A 81 -5.73 -0.37 -6.42
C THR A 81 -5.50 1.10 -6.74
N ARG A 82 -6.27 1.68 -7.64
CA ARG A 82 -6.17 3.09 -8.02
C ARG A 82 -6.37 4.00 -6.81
N GLY A 83 -5.45 4.95 -6.63
CA GLY A 83 -5.41 5.86 -5.47
C GLY A 83 -4.59 5.35 -4.30
N GLN A 84 -4.06 4.11 -4.37
CA GLN A 84 -3.20 3.51 -3.35
C GLN A 84 -1.73 3.39 -3.79
N GLU A 85 -1.38 3.98 -4.94
CA GLU A 85 -0.06 3.83 -5.55
C GLU A 85 1.04 4.29 -4.60
N ALA A 86 0.90 5.46 -3.99
CA ALA A 86 1.90 6.02 -3.11
C ALA A 86 2.08 5.19 -1.84
N SER A 87 0.99 4.84 -1.14
CA SER A 87 1.04 4.10 0.11
C SER A 87 1.63 2.70 -0.08
N GLN A 88 1.19 1.97 -1.10
CA GLN A 88 1.69 0.62 -1.38
C GLN A 88 3.14 0.62 -1.86
N THR A 89 3.51 1.60 -2.70
CA THR A 89 4.89 1.73 -3.18
C THR A 89 5.82 2.10 -2.04
N ALA A 90 5.47 3.08 -1.21
CA ALA A 90 6.30 3.50 -0.09
C ALA A 90 6.48 2.36 0.93
N THR A 91 5.40 1.67 1.31
CA THR A 91 5.48 0.52 2.23
C THR A 91 6.39 -0.57 1.68
N SER A 92 6.21 -0.96 0.40
CA SER A 92 7.03 -2.01 -0.20
C SER A 92 8.48 -1.59 -0.45
N PHE A 93 8.74 -0.28 -0.58
CA PHE A 93 10.08 0.26 -0.71
C PHE A 93 10.85 0.24 0.63
N ALA A 94 10.14 0.36 1.74
CA ALA A 94 10.70 0.30 3.08
C ALA A 94 11.00 -1.13 3.57
N PHE A 95 10.54 -2.18 2.87
CA PHE A 95 10.83 -3.57 3.24
C PHE A 95 12.30 -3.92 3.02
N ASN A 96 12.88 -4.62 3.98
CA ASN A 96 14.14 -5.31 3.83
C ASN A 96 13.95 -6.67 3.15
N ASP A 97 15.04 -7.30 2.73
CA ASP A 97 14.98 -8.61 2.06
C ASP A 97 14.42 -9.71 2.98
N ASP A 98 14.70 -9.62 4.27
CA ASP A 98 14.25 -10.58 5.30
C ASP A 98 12.82 -10.34 5.80
N ASP A 99 12.16 -9.25 5.37
CA ASP A 99 10.81 -8.96 5.80
C ASP A 99 9.77 -9.85 5.10
N TYR A 100 8.81 -10.35 5.88
CA TYR A 100 7.70 -11.13 5.37
C TYR A 100 6.54 -10.23 4.96
N LEU A 101 6.04 -10.43 3.74
CA LEU A 101 4.81 -9.81 3.27
C LEU A 101 3.64 -10.80 3.40
N MET A 102 2.65 -10.43 4.22
CA MET A 102 1.39 -11.17 4.34
C MET A 102 0.31 -10.41 3.56
N PRO A 103 0.15 -10.68 2.25
CA PRO A 103 -0.65 -9.83 1.38
C PRO A 103 -2.15 -10.04 1.59
N GLY A 104 -2.89 -8.95 1.63
CA GLY A 104 -4.32 -8.96 1.40
C GLY A 104 -4.64 -8.97 -0.10
N TYR A 105 -5.93 -8.97 -0.41
CA TYR A 105 -6.40 -9.09 -1.80
C TYR A 105 -6.09 -7.86 -2.70
N ARG A 106 -5.69 -6.73 -2.11
CA ARG A 106 -5.27 -5.53 -2.85
C ARG A 106 -3.76 -5.35 -2.95
N ASP A 107 -2.97 -6.22 -2.31
CA ASP A 107 -1.53 -6.03 -2.15
C ASP A 107 -0.69 -6.68 -3.26
N ILE A 108 -1.33 -7.07 -4.35
CA ILE A 108 -0.64 -7.60 -5.55
C ILE A 108 0.52 -6.69 -6.01
N PRO A 109 0.39 -5.35 -6.05
CA PRO A 109 1.51 -4.49 -6.41
C PRO A 109 2.72 -4.62 -5.46
N GLN A 110 2.49 -4.76 -4.16
CA GLN A 110 3.57 -4.96 -3.18
C GLN A 110 4.27 -6.31 -3.40
N MET A 111 3.51 -7.38 -3.70
CA MET A 111 4.08 -8.67 -4.08
C MET A 111 4.97 -8.56 -5.31
N ILE A 112 4.52 -7.82 -6.34
CA ILE A 112 5.29 -7.59 -7.57
C ILE A 112 6.57 -6.79 -7.28
N HIS A 113 6.52 -5.84 -6.36
CA HIS A 113 7.70 -5.09 -5.93
C HIS A 113 8.74 -5.99 -5.21
N LYS A 114 8.29 -7.04 -4.52
CA LYS A 114 9.14 -8.08 -3.92
C LYS A 114 9.51 -9.22 -4.89
N GLY A 115 9.26 -9.05 -6.19
CA GLY A 115 9.68 -10.00 -7.20
C GLY A 115 8.63 -10.99 -7.68
N PHE A 116 7.38 -10.93 -7.18
CA PHE A 116 6.32 -11.79 -7.68
C PHE A 116 6.05 -11.52 -9.18
N PRO A 117 6.09 -12.54 -10.04
CA PRO A 117 5.93 -12.34 -11.47
C PRO A 117 4.54 -11.83 -11.85
N ILE A 118 4.48 -10.79 -12.68
CA ILE A 118 3.20 -10.20 -13.13
C ILE A 118 2.29 -11.24 -13.80
N TYR A 119 2.85 -12.16 -14.61
CA TYR A 119 2.06 -13.19 -15.26
C TYR A 119 1.38 -14.13 -14.26
N LYS A 120 2.04 -14.47 -13.15
CA LYS A 120 1.45 -15.25 -12.05
C LYS A 120 0.31 -14.49 -11.36
N ALA A 121 0.43 -13.16 -11.19
CA ALA A 121 -0.65 -12.33 -10.68
C ALA A 121 -1.90 -12.41 -11.57
N PHE A 122 -1.74 -12.41 -12.90
CA PHE A 122 -2.85 -12.61 -13.83
C PHE A 122 -3.43 -14.03 -13.79
N LEU A 123 -2.59 -15.07 -13.67
CA LEU A 123 -3.04 -16.45 -13.47
C LEU A 123 -3.85 -16.61 -12.19
N TRP A 124 -3.36 -16.02 -11.09
CA TRP A 124 -4.06 -15.99 -9.81
C TRP A 124 -5.43 -15.32 -9.94
N SER A 125 -5.49 -14.13 -10.54
CA SER A 125 -6.74 -13.38 -10.77
C SER A 125 -7.73 -14.14 -11.65
N ARG A 126 -7.24 -15.06 -12.47
CA ARG A 126 -8.04 -15.95 -13.32
C ARG A 126 -8.49 -17.22 -12.61
N GLY A 127 -8.00 -17.50 -11.41
CA GLY A 127 -8.22 -18.74 -10.67
C GLY A 127 -7.42 -19.94 -11.21
N HIS A 128 -6.34 -19.69 -11.95
CA HIS A 128 -5.49 -20.74 -12.48
C HIS A 128 -4.57 -21.30 -11.40
N TYR A 129 -4.44 -22.64 -11.35
CA TYR A 129 -3.63 -23.33 -10.34
C TYR A 129 -2.19 -22.81 -10.23
N GLU A 130 -1.51 -22.63 -11.37
CA GLU A 130 -0.12 -22.15 -11.41
C GLU A 130 0.07 -20.73 -10.82
N GLY A 131 -1.00 -19.93 -10.72
CA GLY A 131 -0.96 -18.63 -10.09
C GLY A 131 -0.72 -18.69 -8.58
N ASN A 132 -0.97 -19.86 -7.96
CA ASN A 132 -0.76 -20.08 -6.52
C ASN A 132 0.54 -20.82 -6.21
N LEU A 133 1.30 -21.24 -7.22
CA LEU A 133 2.57 -21.92 -7.04
C LEU A 133 3.68 -20.87 -6.86
N MET A 134 4.25 -20.81 -5.65
CA MET A 134 5.50 -20.12 -5.37
C MET A 134 6.61 -21.17 -5.47
N GLU A 135 7.62 -20.88 -6.27
CA GLU A 135 8.88 -21.59 -6.14
C GLU A 135 9.54 -21.08 -4.86
N GLY A 136 9.72 -21.99 -3.89
CA GLY A 136 10.33 -21.68 -2.59
C GLY A 136 11.83 -21.42 -2.71
#